data_f79f5c86d013db85399f0dcc277ae3b5
#
_entry.id   f79f5c86d013db85399f0dcc277ae3b5
#
_cell.length_a   1.000
_cell.length_b   1.000
_cell.length_c   1.000
_cell.angle_alpha   90.00
_cell.angle_beta   90.00
_cell.angle_gamma   90.00
#
_symmetry.space_group_name_H-M   'P 1'
#
loop_
_entity.id
_entity.type
_entity.pdbx_description
1 polymer ?
#
loop_
_entity_poly.entity_id
_entity_poly.type
_entity_poly.pdbx_seq_one_letter_code
_entity_poly.pdbx_strand_id
1 'polypeptide(L)'
;MVIAIQVVSAHPLLTRAVEKTLSHVRDFRVPTLSPALTEAEATRQPGSPRLFLLDACSLHADLGPLAERCRASSPGSKFLALLPPGNESCADKLRLFYWGIDGFVELHKSWQTELPLAIHSILQGQFWVPPDVMLAFVKQSKALLDAQLLPGHCLTAREGQVLQLLMRRSTNKEISHALNISERTVKFHVSNVLGKLQLGDRRGLSLDRPVLKALASKA
;
A
#
# COMPACT_ATOMS: atom_id res chain seq x y z
N MET A 1 -28.07 7.12 5.52
CA MET A 1 -27.23 6.15 6.28
C MET A 1 -26.01 6.92 6.76
N VAL A 2 -25.81 7.04 8.07
CA VAL A 2 -24.69 7.84 8.62
C VAL A 2 -23.40 7.04 8.43
N ILE A 3 -22.43 7.63 7.76
CA ILE A 3 -21.14 7.02 7.43
C ILE A 3 -20.14 7.43 8.52
N ALA A 4 -19.54 6.45 9.18
CA ALA A 4 -18.50 6.69 10.17
C ALA A 4 -17.14 6.91 9.44
N ILE A 5 -16.53 8.07 9.70
CA ILE A 5 -15.23 8.46 9.15
C ILE A 5 -14.27 8.64 10.32
N GLN A 6 -13.15 7.96 10.29
CA GLN A 6 -12.10 8.11 11.30
C GLN A 6 -10.90 8.86 10.73
N VAL A 7 -10.56 10.00 11.35
CA VAL A 7 -9.37 10.78 11.00
C VAL A 7 -8.20 10.32 11.86
N VAL A 8 -7.06 10.03 11.25
CA VAL A 8 -5.81 9.67 11.93
C VAL A 8 -4.77 10.72 11.60
N SER A 9 -4.49 11.59 12.54
CA SER A 9 -3.57 12.73 12.39
C SER A 9 -2.97 13.12 13.74
N ALA A 10 -1.69 13.48 13.74
CA ALA A 10 -1.05 14.11 14.88
C ALA A 10 -1.26 15.65 14.91
N HIS A 11 -1.95 16.22 13.91
CA HIS A 11 -2.19 17.66 13.78
C HIS A 11 -3.62 18.04 14.20
N PRO A 12 -3.85 18.61 15.40
CA PRO A 12 -5.19 18.95 15.87
C PRO A 12 -5.91 19.98 15.00
N LEU A 13 -5.16 20.90 14.37
CA LEU A 13 -5.74 21.90 13.48
C LEU A 13 -6.29 21.27 12.20
N LEU A 14 -5.59 20.28 11.62
CA LEU A 14 -6.06 19.55 10.44
C LEU A 14 -7.33 18.76 10.80
N THR A 15 -7.33 18.05 11.92
CA THR A 15 -8.51 17.32 12.40
C THR A 15 -9.73 18.21 12.51
N ARG A 16 -9.60 19.39 13.15
CA ARG A 16 -10.69 20.37 13.26
C ARG A 16 -11.14 20.91 11.90
N ALA A 17 -10.19 21.15 10.99
CA ALA A 17 -10.52 21.63 9.65
C ALA A 17 -11.31 20.58 8.85
N VAL A 18 -10.93 19.30 8.95
CA VAL A 18 -11.64 18.17 8.36
C VAL A 18 -13.04 18.05 8.97
N GLU A 19 -13.18 18.07 10.29
CA GLU A 19 -14.45 18.01 10.99
C GLU A 19 -15.38 19.14 10.53
N LYS A 20 -14.90 20.38 10.50
CA LYS A 20 -15.64 21.52 10.01
C LYS A 20 -16.10 21.36 8.56
N THR A 21 -15.22 20.86 7.69
CA THR A 21 -15.55 20.62 6.28
C THR A 21 -16.63 19.58 6.12
N LEU A 22 -16.54 18.47 6.86
CA LEU A 22 -17.47 17.35 6.74
C LEU A 22 -18.78 17.57 7.52
N SER A 23 -18.82 18.44 8.53
CA SER A 23 -20.04 18.77 9.29
C SER A 23 -21.14 19.40 8.44
N HIS A 24 -20.78 20.02 7.31
CA HIS A 24 -21.72 20.59 6.36
C HIS A 24 -22.37 19.54 5.44
N VAL A 25 -21.88 18.29 5.46
CA VAL A 25 -22.40 17.19 4.65
C VAL A 25 -23.25 16.28 5.54
N ARG A 26 -24.57 16.24 5.30
CA ARG A 26 -25.55 15.55 6.18
C ARG A 26 -25.31 14.05 6.39
N ASP A 27 -24.60 13.40 5.49
CA ASP A 27 -24.40 11.95 5.49
C ASP A 27 -23.15 11.49 6.24
N PHE A 28 -22.27 12.40 6.67
CA PHE A 28 -21.03 12.05 7.32
C PHE A 28 -21.07 12.29 8.82
N ARG A 29 -20.64 11.30 9.59
CA ARG A 29 -20.39 11.42 11.00
C ARG A 29 -18.89 11.27 11.24
N VAL A 30 -18.25 12.35 11.59
CA VAL A 30 -16.88 12.35 12.09
C VAL A 30 -16.98 12.23 13.60
N PRO A 31 -16.64 11.12 14.22
CA PRO A 31 -16.54 11.07 15.68
C PRO A 31 -15.50 12.11 16.09
N THR A 32 -15.81 12.91 17.13
CA THR A 32 -14.85 13.86 17.70
C THR A 32 -13.62 13.07 18.16
N LEU A 33 -12.53 13.17 17.41
CA LEU A 33 -11.31 12.44 17.71
C LEU A 33 -10.50 13.23 18.73
N SER A 34 -10.13 12.55 19.82
CA SER A 34 -9.10 13.01 20.73
C SER A 34 -7.82 13.28 19.95
N PRO A 35 -7.14 14.42 20.16
CA PRO A 35 -5.84 14.68 19.55
C PRO A 35 -4.84 13.66 20.07
N ALA A 36 -4.26 12.89 19.21
CA ALA A 36 -3.41 11.75 19.46
C ALA A 36 -4.18 10.44 19.67
N LEU A 37 -4.79 9.94 18.61
CA LEU A 37 -5.01 8.50 18.55
C LEU A 37 -3.64 7.84 18.37
N THR A 38 -3.10 7.36 19.50
CA THR A 38 -2.08 6.33 19.48
C THR A 38 -2.62 5.15 18.68
N GLU A 39 -1.75 4.43 17.99
CA GLU A 39 -2.07 3.24 17.18
C GLU A 39 -3.02 2.25 17.87
N ALA A 40 -3.03 2.22 19.21
CA ALA A 40 -3.87 1.36 20.04
C ALA A 40 -5.33 1.80 20.13
N GLU A 41 -5.67 3.05 19.89
CA GLU A 41 -7.04 3.58 20.02
C GLU A 41 -7.82 3.51 18.70
N ALA A 42 -7.12 3.56 17.56
CA ALA A 42 -7.71 3.35 16.24
C ALA A 42 -8.37 1.95 16.10
N THR A 43 -7.94 0.99 16.91
CA THR A 43 -8.39 -0.41 16.87
C THR A 43 -9.49 -0.74 17.89
N ARG A 44 -9.90 0.19 18.78
CA ARG A 44 -10.77 -0.11 19.93
C ARG A 44 -12.18 0.47 19.89
N GLN A 45 -12.59 1.21 18.85
CA GLN A 45 -13.91 1.82 18.86
C GLN A 45 -15.03 0.85 18.46
N PRO A 46 -16.17 0.83 19.19
CA PRO A 46 -17.35 0.05 18.81
C PRO A 46 -18.01 0.67 17.58
N GLY A 47 -18.04 -0.06 16.49
CA GLY A 47 -18.57 0.36 15.21
C GLY A 47 -17.43 0.59 14.23
N SER A 48 -17.13 -0.41 13.41
CA SER A 48 -16.04 -0.34 12.42
C SER A 48 -16.22 0.90 11.53
N PRO A 49 -15.26 1.83 11.48
CA PRO A 49 -15.33 2.97 10.58
C PRO A 49 -15.38 2.45 9.14
N ARG A 50 -16.17 3.11 8.30
CA ARG A 50 -16.26 2.76 6.88
C ARG A 50 -15.13 3.40 6.06
N LEU A 51 -14.53 4.47 6.58
CA LEU A 51 -13.45 5.19 5.92
C LEU A 51 -12.47 5.74 6.95
N PHE A 52 -11.17 5.53 6.67
CA PHE A 52 -10.06 6.15 7.39
C PHE A 52 -9.47 7.29 6.56
N LEU A 53 -9.35 8.48 7.16
CA LEU A 53 -8.59 9.61 6.63
C LEU A 53 -7.22 9.62 7.30
N LEU A 54 -6.17 9.38 6.52
CA LEU A 54 -4.80 9.28 7.00
C LEU A 54 -4.04 10.55 6.66
N ASP A 55 -3.51 11.24 7.66
CA ASP A 55 -2.68 12.43 7.48
C ASP A 55 -1.24 12.05 7.14
N ALA A 56 -0.89 12.08 5.86
CA ALA A 56 0.46 11.79 5.40
C ALA A 56 1.50 12.83 5.85
N CYS A 57 1.08 14.05 6.19
CA CYS A 57 1.97 15.09 6.70
C CYS A 57 2.55 14.74 8.06
N SER A 58 1.79 14.05 8.92
CA SER A 58 2.22 13.68 10.27
C SER A 58 2.69 12.23 10.41
N LEU A 59 2.24 11.33 9.52
CA LEU A 59 2.45 9.89 9.65
C LEU A 59 3.56 9.34 8.74
N HIS A 60 4.05 10.15 7.80
CA HIS A 60 5.16 9.88 6.87
C HIS A 60 5.41 8.39 6.50
N ALA A 61 6.41 7.76 7.15
CA ALA A 61 6.89 6.43 6.82
C ALA A 61 5.94 5.27 7.22
N ASP A 62 4.95 5.53 8.08
CA ASP A 62 4.15 4.49 8.73
C ASP A 62 2.76 4.27 8.12
N LEU A 63 2.42 4.98 7.04
CA LEU A 63 1.09 4.90 6.41
C LEU A 63 0.71 3.49 5.95
N GLY A 64 1.63 2.76 5.33
CA GLY A 64 1.38 1.41 4.86
C GLY A 64 1.12 0.42 5.99
N PRO A 65 2.03 0.27 6.94
CA PRO A 65 1.83 -0.55 8.14
C PRO A 65 0.58 -0.15 8.93
N LEU A 66 0.28 1.15 9.05
CA LEU A 66 -0.92 1.63 9.73
C LEU A 66 -2.19 1.21 8.98
N ALA A 67 -2.25 1.38 7.66
CA ALA A 67 -3.39 0.96 6.85
C ALA A 67 -3.61 -0.56 6.95
N GLU A 68 -2.55 -1.37 6.96
CA GLU A 68 -2.65 -2.82 7.16
C GLU A 68 -3.26 -3.17 8.54
N ARG A 69 -2.82 -2.51 9.62
CA ARG A 69 -3.39 -2.72 10.96
C ARG A 69 -4.86 -2.30 11.05
N CYS A 70 -5.19 -1.13 10.50
CA CYS A 70 -6.58 -0.66 10.46
C CYS A 70 -7.47 -1.61 9.65
N ARG A 71 -6.97 -2.16 8.55
CA ARG A 71 -7.70 -3.12 7.72
C ARG A 71 -7.91 -4.45 8.45
N ALA A 72 -6.92 -4.91 9.21
CA ALA A 72 -7.06 -6.12 10.03
C ALA A 72 -8.14 -5.94 11.11
N SER A 73 -8.23 -4.74 11.71
CA SER A 73 -9.21 -4.42 12.76
C SER A 73 -10.62 -4.13 12.21
N SER A 74 -10.70 -3.60 11.00
CA SER A 74 -11.96 -3.19 10.35
C SER A 74 -11.98 -3.65 8.89
N PRO A 75 -12.26 -4.94 8.62
CA PRO A 75 -12.32 -5.47 7.28
C PRO A 75 -13.36 -4.75 6.41
N GLY A 76 -12.98 -4.40 5.19
CA GLY A 76 -13.86 -3.69 4.25
C GLY A 76 -13.87 -2.18 4.38
N SER A 77 -13.13 -1.61 5.33
CA SER A 77 -12.93 -0.15 5.41
C SER A 77 -12.11 0.37 4.23
N LYS A 78 -12.37 1.62 3.88
CA LYS A 78 -11.70 2.37 2.82
C LYS A 78 -10.66 3.31 3.40
N PHE A 79 -9.69 3.71 2.59
CA PHE A 79 -8.56 4.54 3.02
C PHE A 79 -8.34 5.71 2.07
N LEU A 80 -8.34 6.92 2.61
CA LEU A 80 -8.03 8.15 1.88
C LEU A 80 -6.84 8.84 2.57
N ALA A 81 -5.77 9.12 1.84
CA ALA A 81 -4.62 9.86 2.36
C ALA A 81 -4.73 11.35 2.05
N LEU A 82 -4.48 12.18 3.07
CA LEU A 82 -4.32 13.61 2.95
C LEU A 82 -2.83 13.91 2.78
N LEU A 83 -2.46 14.45 1.61
CA LEU A 83 -1.07 14.67 1.22
C LEU A 83 -0.67 16.14 1.35
N PRO A 84 0.60 16.46 1.64
CA PRO A 84 1.10 17.82 1.58
C PRO A 84 1.04 18.34 0.12
N PRO A 85 0.85 19.63 -0.10
CA PRO A 85 0.74 20.20 -1.43
C PRO A 85 2.06 20.07 -2.21
N GLY A 86 2.00 19.47 -3.40
CA GLY A 86 3.09 19.45 -4.37
C GLY A 86 4.34 18.65 -4.00
N ASN A 87 4.33 17.89 -2.92
CA ASN A 87 5.54 17.29 -2.35
C ASN A 87 5.69 15.78 -2.61
N GLU A 88 4.68 15.11 -3.16
CA GLU A 88 4.77 13.68 -3.41
C GLU A 88 4.86 13.35 -4.90
N SER A 89 5.87 12.57 -5.24
CA SER A 89 6.06 12.07 -6.60
C SER A 89 4.97 11.05 -6.98
N CYS A 90 4.77 10.86 -8.28
CA CYS A 90 3.90 9.77 -8.78
C CYS A 90 4.33 8.40 -8.21
N ALA A 91 5.63 8.18 -7.99
CA ALA A 91 6.16 6.93 -7.43
C ALA A 91 5.73 6.72 -5.96
N ASP A 92 5.72 7.79 -5.14
CA ASP A 92 5.29 7.72 -3.74
C ASP A 92 3.79 7.45 -3.65
N LYS A 93 2.96 8.16 -4.42
CA LYS A 93 1.52 7.92 -4.53
C LYS A 93 1.21 6.50 -5.02
N LEU A 94 1.96 6.03 -6.02
CA LEU A 94 1.83 4.67 -6.52
C LEU A 94 2.16 3.62 -5.44
N ARG A 95 3.17 3.86 -4.61
CA ARG A 95 3.52 3.00 -3.47
C ARG A 95 2.40 2.96 -2.45
N LEU A 96 1.81 4.11 -2.09
CA LEU A 96 0.64 4.18 -1.20
C LEU A 96 -0.55 3.42 -1.79
N PHE A 97 -0.79 3.55 -3.09
CA PHE A 97 -1.85 2.83 -3.79
C PHE A 97 -1.65 1.31 -3.74
N TYR A 98 -0.41 0.81 -3.87
CA TYR A 98 -0.09 -0.60 -3.67
C TYR A 98 -0.32 -1.08 -2.22
N TRP A 99 -0.21 -0.20 -1.24
CA TRP A 99 -0.58 -0.52 0.15
C TRP A 99 -2.09 -0.50 0.39
N GLY A 100 -2.89 -0.26 -0.67
CA GLY A 100 -4.35 -0.29 -0.64
C GLY A 100 -4.96 0.99 -0.09
N ILE A 101 -4.33 2.14 -0.31
CA ILE A 101 -4.97 3.44 -0.16
C ILE A 101 -5.86 3.66 -1.36
N ASP A 102 -7.16 3.89 -1.14
CA ASP A 102 -8.17 3.99 -2.20
C ASP A 102 -8.18 5.36 -2.88
N GLY A 103 -7.55 6.38 -2.28
CA GLY A 103 -7.47 7.71 -2.88
C GLY A 103 -6.57 8.69 -2.15
N PHE A 104 -6.33 9.84 -2.81
CA PHE A 104 -5.46 10.91 -2.33
C PHE A 104 -6.14 12.25 -2.50
N VAL A 105 -6.04 13.13 -1.49
CA VAL A 105 -6.41 14.54 -1.56
C VAL A 105 -5.21 15.36 -1.11
N GLU A 106 -4.75 16.27 -1.96
CA GLU A 106 -3.68 17.20 -1.61
C GLU A 106 -4.24 18.41 -0.85
N LEU A 107 -3.57 18.82 0.22
CA LEU A 107 -3.97 19.92 1.10
C LEU A 107 -3.67 21.30 0.46
N HIS A 108 -4.14 21.52 -0.76
CA HIS A 108 -4.08 22.81 -1.46
C HIS A 108 -5.31 23.69 -1.14
N LYS A 109 -5.44 24.87 -1.78
CA LYS A 109 -6.49 25.86 -1.43
C LYS A 109 -7.93 25.37 -1.56
N SER A 110 -8.19 24.35 -2.39
CA SER A 110 -9.55 23.82 -2.64
C SER A 110 -9.80 22.44 -2.06
N TRP A 111 -8.95 21.92 -1.21
CA TRP A 111 -9.10 20.58 -0.63
C TRP A 111 -10.42 20.36 0.12
N GLN A 112 -10.97 21.43 0.73
CA GLN A 112 -12.25 21.34 1.46
C GLN A 112 -13.44 21.03 0.52
N THR A 113 -13.39 21.47 -0.73
CA THR A 113 -14.44 21.15 -1.71
C THR A 113 -14.20 19.79 -2.36
N GLU A 114 -12.97 19.38 -2.47
CA GLU A 114 -12.55 18.10 -3.06
C GLU A 114 -12.80 16.93 -2.11
N LEU A 115 -12.51 17.08 -0.82
CA LEU A 115 -12.59 16.01 0.18
C LEU A 115 -13.94 15.30 0.23
N PRO A 116 -15.09 15.99 0.29
CA PRO A 116 -16.40 15.31 0.30
C PRO A 116 -16.65 14.49 -0.97
N LEU A 117 -16.22 14.99 -2.13
CA LEU A 117 -16.36 14.30 -3.42
C LEU A 117 -15.51 13.03 -3.46
N ALA A 118 -14.25 13.13 -3.02
CA ALA A 118 -13.35 11.98 -2.92
C ALA A 118 -13.90 10.90 -2.00
N ILE A 119 -14.41 11.28 -0.82
CA ILE A 119 -15.03 10.36 0.14
C ILE A 119 -16.23 9.65 -0.50
N HIS A 120 -17.12 10.40 -1.14
CA HIS A 120 -18.30 9.83 -1.78
C HIS A 120 -17.94 8.83 -2.87
N SER A 121 -17.00 9.17 -3.74
CA SER A 121 -16.49 8.32 -4.82
C SER A 121 -15.90 7.01 -4.27
N ILE A 122 -15.05 7.10 -3.25
CA ILE A 122 -14.40 5.93 -2.63
C ILE A 122 -15.44 5.01 -1.95
N LEU A 123 -16.44 5.58 -1.30
CA LEU A 123 -17.51 4.79 -0.65
C LEU A 123 -18.42 4.08 -1.66
N GLN A 124 -18.48 4.57 -2.90
CA GLN A 124 -19.14 3.90 -4.03
C GLN A 124 -18.26 2.81 -4.67
N GLY A 125 -17.05 2.58 -4.16
CA GLY A 125 -16.11 1.58 -4.68
C GLY A 125 -15.23 2.08 -5.82
N GLN A 126 -15.23 3.39 -6.10
CA GLN A 126 -14.33 4.01 -7.07
C GLN A 126 -13.01 4.40 -6.39
N PHE A 127 -11.96 4.61 -7.17
CA PHE A 127 -10.70 5.16 -6.69
C PHE A 127 -10.64 6.66 -6.93
N TRP A 128 -10.10 7.40 -5.97
CA TRP A 128 -9.81 8.84 -6.11
C TRP A 128 -8.32 9.04 -6.23
N VAL A 129 -7.78 8.72 -7.41
CA VAL A 129 -6.35 8.64 -7.70
C VAL A 129 -6.01 9.49 -8.93
N PRO A 130 -4.91 10.26 -8.93
CA PRO A 130 -4.46 11.00 -10.10
C PRO A 130 -4.28 10.08 -11.32
N PRO A 131 -4.63 10.55 -12.54
CA PRO A 131 -4.58 9.72 -13.75
C PRO A 131 -3.21 9.15 -14.07
N ASP A 132 -2.13 9.88 -13.77
CA ASP A 132 -0.74 9.44 -13.97
C ASP A 132 -0.37 8.27 -13.05
N VAL A 133 -0.82 8.30 -11.80
CA VAL A 133 -0.63 7.20 -10.82
C VAL A 133 -1.43 5.97 -11.27
N MET A 134 -2.67 6.15 -11.70
CA MET A 134 -3.49 5.05 -12.21
C MET A 134 -2.86 4.43 -13.46
N LEU A 135 -2.37 5.26 -14.38
CA LEU A 135 -1.69 4.79 -15.58
C LEU A 135 -0.41 4.02 -15.26
N ALA A 136 0.38 4.52 -14.30
CA ALA A 136 1.59 3.84 -13.82
C ALA A 136 1.25 2.47 -13.20
N PHE A 137 0.18 2.40 -12.39
CA PHE A 137 -0.31 1.15 -11.82
C PHE A 137 -0.71 0.14 -12.90
N VAL A 138 -1.51 0.56 -13.89
CA VAL A 138 -1.94 -0.32 -15.00
C VAL A 138 -0.75 -0.81 -15.81
N LYS A 139 0.21 0.06 -16.14
CA LYS A 139 1.42 -0.33 -16.88
C LYS A 139 2.25 -1.37 -16.11
N GLN A 140 2.45 -1.16 -14.81
CA GLN A 140 3.20 -2.12 -14.00
C GLN A 140 2.44 -3.43 -13.83
N SER A 141 1.13 -3.39 -13.60
CA SER A 141 0.29 -4.59 -13.49
C SER A 141 0.27 -5.39 -14.81
N LYS A 142 0.19 -4.69 -15.96
CA LYS A 142 0.27 -5.33 -17.26
C LYS A 142 1.63 -6.02 -17.47
N ALA A 143 2.73 -5.34 -17.18
CA ALA A 143 4.06 -5.93 -17.31
C ALA A 143 4.22 -7.20 -16.47
N LEU A 144 3.58 -7.24 -15.30
CA LEU A 144 3.56 -8.42 -14.44
C LEU A 144 2.72 -9.57 -15.00
N LEU A 145 1.54 -9.25 -15.53
CA LEU A 145 0.68 -10.23 -16.19
C LEU A 145 1.36 -10.79 -17.44
N ASP A 146 1.98 -9.94 -18.25
CA ASP A 146 2.73 -10.36 -19.44
C ASP A 146 3.90 -11.28 -19.03
N ALA A 147 4.62 -10.95 -17.95
CA ALA A 147 5.67 -11.79 -17.41
C ALA A 147 5.16 -13.14 -16.88
N GLN A 148 3.93 -13.21 -16.39
CA GLN A 148 3.29 -14.46 -15.93
C GLN A 148 2.70 -15.30 -17.08
N LEU A 149 2.24 -14.65 -18.14
CA LEU A 149 1.55 -15.30 -19.27
C LEU A 149 2.52 -15.77 -20.36
N LEU A 150 3.76 -15.24 -20.41
CA LEU A 150 4.74 -15.70 -21.40
C LEU A 150 5.28 -17.09 -21.02
N PRO A 151 5.23 -18.09 -21.91
CA PRO A 151 5.84 -19.39 -21.69
C PRO A 151 7.35 -19.22 -21.45
N GLY A 152 7.84 -19.60 -20.28
CA GLY A 152 9.24 -19.47 -19.86
C GLY A 152 9.56 -18.47 -18.78
N HIS A 153 8.63 -17.57 -18.40
CA HIS A 153 8.82 -16.61 -17.31
C HIS A 153 8.25 -17.06 -15.95
N CYS A 154 7.47 -18.16 -15.93
CA CYS A 154 7.04 -18.74 -14.66
C CYS A 154 8.27 -19.34 -13.93
N LEU A 155 8.42 -18.98 -12.66
CA LEU A 155 9.39 -19.64 -11.80
C LEU A 155 8.96 -21.09 -11.60
N THR A 156 9.89 -22.02 -11.76
CA THR A 156 9.66 -23.40 -11.32
C THR A 156 9.53 -23.43 -9.80
N ALA A 157 8.95 -24.50 -9.25
CA ALA A 157 8.86 -24.67 -7.79
C ALA A 157 10.23 -24.49 -7.11
N ARG A 158 11.29 -24.96 -7.74
CA ARG A 158 12.65 -24.84 -7.21
C ARG A 158 13.17 -23.39 -7.26
N GLU A 159 12.92 -22.69 -8.34
CA GLU A 159 13.26 -21.26 -8.46
C GLU A 159 12.46 -20.39 -7.50
N GLY A 160 11.20 -20.75 -7.21
CA GLY A 160 10.38 -20.11 -6.20
C GLY A 160 10.96 -20.28 -4.78
N GLN A 161 11.38 -21.49 -4.42
CA GLN A 161 12.07 -21.75 -3.13
C GLN A 161 13.36 -20.93 -3.01
N VAL A 162 14.15 -20.85 -4.09
CA VAL A 162 15.36 -20.03 -4.14
C VAL A 162 15.02 -18.55 -3.98
N LEU A 163 13.98 -18.05 -4.66
CA LEU A 163 13.52 -16.65 -4.52
C LEU A 163 13.12 -16.31 -3.08
N GLN A 164 12.37 -17.18 -2.40
CA GLN A 164 12.00 -16.98 -1.00
C GLN A 164 13.22 -16.79 -0.09
N LEU A 165 14.25 -17.62 -0.25
CA LEU A 165 15.48 -17.51 0.53
C LEU A 165 16.31 -16.27 0.15
N LEU A 166 16.32 -15.90 -1.14
CA LEU A 166 16.96 -14.66 -1.60
C LEU A 166 16.30 -13.41 -0.99
N MET A 167 14.98 -13.39 -0.88
CA MET A 167 14.24 -12.29 -0.23
C MET A 167 14.54 -12.18 1.27
N ARG A 168 14.90 -13.30 1.91
CA ARG A 168 15.40 -13.33 3.31
C ARG A 168 16.88 -12.93 3.42
N ARG A 169 17.52 -12.48 2.32
CA ARG A 169 18.93 -12.11 2.22
C ARG A 169 19.90 -13.27 2.49
N SER A 170 19.43 -14.51 2.36
CA SER A 170 20.29 -15.70 2.56
C SER A 170 21.42 -15.75 1.53
N THR A 171 22.62 -16.13 1.97
CA THR A 171 23.77 -16.35 1.11
C THR A 171 23.61 -17.63 0.28
N ASN A 172 24.41 -17.80 -0.79
CA ASN A 172 24.35 -19.02 -1.59
C ASN A 172 24.69 -20.29 -0.78
N LYS A 173 25.55 -20.15 0.22
CA LYS A 173 25.91 -21.24 1.15
C LYS A 173 24.72 -21.63 2.03
N GLU A 174 24.02 -20.65 2.60
CA GLU A 174 22.81 -20.91 3.40
C GLU A 174 21.68 -21.50 2.57
N ILE A 175 21.50 -21.01 1.33
CA ILE A 175 20.52 -21.56 0.39
C ILE A 175 20.87 -23.02 0.02
N SER A 176 22.14 -23.30 -0.21
CA SER A 176 22.60 -24.67 -0.53
C SER A 176 22.32 -25.64 0.59
N HIS A 177 22.57 -25.24 1.83
CA HIS A 177 22.22 -26.04 3.02
C HIS A 177 20.70 -26.20 3.20
N ALA A 178 19.93 -25.11 3.12
CA ALA A 178 18.48 -25.12 3.31
C ALA A 178 17.75 -25.98 2.26
N LEU A 179 18.26 -26.01 1.04
CA LEU A 179 17.66 -26.73 -0.08
C LEU A 179 18.34 -28.07 -0.41
N ASN A 180 19.37 -28.45 0.34
CA ASN A 180 20.19 -29.67 0.14
C ASN A 180 20.69 -29.84 -1.32
N ILE A 181 21.33 -28.79 -1.86
CA ILE A 181 21.92 -28.75 -3.20
C ILE A 181 23.29 -28.10 -3.17
N SER A 182 24.10 -28.28 -4.23
CA SER A 182 25.41 -27.64 -4.30
C SER A 182 25.31 -26.11 -4.46
N GLU A 183 26.30 -25.35 -3.97
CA GLU A 183 26.35 -23.89 -4.19
C GLU A 183 26.38 -23.53 -5.69
N ARG A 184 26.99 -24.40 -6.53
CA ARG A 184 26.99 -24.25 -7.99
C ARG A 184 25.56 -24.31 -8.54
N THR A 185 24.74 -25.24 -8.05
CA THR A 185 23.32 -25.37 -8.42
C THR A 185 22.52 -24.16 -7.95
N VAL A 186 22.81 -23.64 -6.74
CA VAL A 186 22.20 -22.39 -6.24
C VAL A 186 22.51 -21.22 -7.17
N LYS A 187 23.78 -21.03 -7.56
CA LYS A 187 24.18 -19.95 -8.50
C LYS A 187 23.42 -20.04 -9.82
N PHE A 188 23.23 -21.25 -10.36
CA PHE A 188 22.45 -21.48 -11.57
C PHE A 188 20.98 -21.05 -11.38
N HIS A 189 20.31 -21.49 -10.31
CA HIS A 189 18.94 -21.08 -10.03
C HIS A 189 18.80 -19.58 -9.76
N VAL A 190 19.76 -18.97 -9.05
CA VAL A 190 19.78 -17.51 -8.81
C VAL A 190 19.87 -16.75 -10.14
N SER A 191 20.75 -17.17 -11.05
CA SER A 191 20.86 -16.56 -12.38
C SER A 191 19.55 -16.66 -13.16
N ASN A 192 18.92 -17.83 -13.15
CA ASN A 192 17.63 -18.04 -13.82
C ASN A 192 16.50 -17.19 -13.20
N VAL A 193 16.43 -17.12 -11.88
CA VAL A 193 15.45 -16.28 -11.16
C VAL A 193 15.64 -14.81 -11.52
N LEU A 194 16.88 -14.30 -11.45
CA LEU A 194 17.17 -12.89 -11.80
C LEU A 194 16.85 -12.61 -13.27
N GLY A 195 17.22 -13.51 -14.19
CA GLY A 195 16.90 -13.39 -15.60
C GLY A 195 15.40 -13.39 -15.88
N LYS A 196 14.64 -14.31 -15.27
CA LYS A 196 13.17 -14.37 -15.40
C LYS A 196 12.47 -13.16 -14.80
N LEU A 197 13.02 -12.58 -13.75
CA LEU A 197 12.51 -11.35 -13.10
C LEU A 197 13.04 -10.08 -13.75
N GLN A 198 13.85 -10.19 -14.80
CA GLN A 198 14.50 -9.07 -15.49
C GLN A 198 15.30 -8.17 -14.55
N LEU A 199 15.95 -8.77 -13.55
CA LEU A 199 16.78 -8.07 -12.57
C LEU A 199 18.25 -8.24 -12.94
N GLY A 200 19.00 -7.14 -13.02
CA GLY A 200 20.43 -7.19 -13.33
C GLY A 200 21.28 -7.79 -12.20
N ASP A 201 20.85 -7.62 -10.96
CA ASP A 201 21.55 -8.13 -9.78
C ASP A 201 20.61 -8.42 -8.59
N ARG A 202 21.19 -8.96 -7.50
CA ARG A 202 20.50 -9.25 -6.23
C ARG A 202 19.95 -8.00 -5.52
N ARG A 203 20.50 -6.81 -5.77
CA ARG A 203 20.08 -5.56 -5.13
C ARG A 203 18.69 -5.15 -5.60
N GLY A 204 18.30 -5.57 -6.81
CA GLY A 204 16.95 -5.40 -7.33
C GLY A 204 15.86 -6.20 -6.60
N LEU A 205 16.22 -7.14 -5.73
CA LEU A 205 15.31 -7.93 -4.89
C LEU A 205 14.99 -7.23 -3.57
N SER A 206 14.82 -5.91 -3.55
CA SER A 206 14.42 -5.22 -2.30
C SER A 206 13.03 -5.65 -1.86
N LEU A 207 12.83 -5.79 -0.53
CA LEU A 207 11.56 -6.18 0.10
C LEU A 207 10.39 -5.20 -0.17
N ASP A 208 10.69 -4.04 -0.76
CA ASP A 208 9.73 -2.99 -1.09
C ASP A 208 8.93 -3.24 -2.38
N ARG A 209 9.14 -4.37 -3.06
CA ARG A 209 8.35 -4.75 -4.23
C ARG A 209 7.26 -5.75 -3.83
N PRO A 210 6.00 -5.31 -3.67
CA PRO A 210 4.87 -6.18 -3.28
C PRO A 210 4.65 -7.36 -4.23
N VAL A 211 5.09 -7.20 -5.48
CA VAL A 211 5.06 -8.23 -6.52
C VAL A 211 5.93 -9.43 -6.19
N LEU A 212 7.13 -9.20 -5.65
CA LEU A 212 8.05 -10.29 -5.30
C LEU A 212 7.51 -11.09 -4.11
N LYS A 213 6.78 -10.44 -3.17
CA LYS A 213 6.07 -11.14 -2.08
C LYS A 213 4.99 -12.06 -2.61
N ALA A 214 4.19 -11.62 -3.59
CA ALA A 214 3.11 -12.40 -4.17
C ALA A 214 3.63 -13.61 -4.97
N LEU A 215 4.77 -13.47 -5.67
CA LEU A 215 5.42 -14.57 -6.38
C LEU A 215 6.05 -15.60 -5.42
N ALA A 216 6.62 -15.14 -4.31
CA ALA A 216 7.23 -16.00 -3.31
C ALA A 216 6.20 -16.79 -2.47
N SER A 217 4.95 -16.32 -2.34
CA SER A 217 3.90 -16.99 -1.57
C SER A 217 3.15 -18.08 -2.36
N LYS A 218 3.32 -18.14 -3.69
CA LYS A 218 2.66 -19.12 -4.58
C LYS A 218 3.55 -20.28 -5.00
N ALA A 219 4.83 -20.27 -4.63
CA ALA A 219 5.81 -21.32 -4.90
C ALA A 219 6.08 -22.19 -3.66
#